data_74c382051ef251820c8d02ab39cdf36d
#
_entry.id   74c382051ef251820c8d02ab39cdf36d
#
_cell.length_a   1.000
_cell.length_b   1.000
_cell.length_c   1.000
_cell.angle_alpha   90.00
_cell.angle_beta   90.00
_cell.angle_gamma   90.00
#
_symmetry.space_group_name_H-M   'P 1'
#
loop_
_entity.id
_entity.type
_entity.pdbx_description
1 polymer ?
#
loop_
_entity_poly.entity_id
_entity_poly.type
_entity_poly.pdbx_seq_one_letter_code
_entity_poly.pdbx_strand_id
1 'polypeptide(L)'
;VFKHLLFSLASLLLLLPVSHAAPSGNLRILHIMSFNSPYRWTDGQLEGFKAGLGSDVKTEYQIFQLDTKRQSSKEEMERNAQRAMKIISEWKPDLVYTSDDDAIQLVTTHYVNKALPFVFSGVNKSPEDHGIKGATNITGVLEREHILESIHLVQAIKPGIRRIQILSDSAAYWPQVIGRVRSLAREHQEFSLVGVDQPVAYADFQRLVLENPNKADAYMILGNFNFKDAKGMDVPYPQLQRWLAEHSKLPDLSFWDDRMLHGTLAGVTVSAFEQGMAAGKLARAILVDKRKPASLPIAPTTKGVPVISLARAKQLGLIPPSTQLLSSTVVTSYIWDK
;
A
#
# COMPACT_ATOMS: atom_id res chain seq x y z
N VAL A 1 -70.06 7.02 57.50
CA VAL A 1 -68.79 6.40 57.29
C VAL A 1 -68.65 6.17 55.79
N PHE A 2 -67.98 7.09 55.04
CA PHE A 2 -67.71 6.99 53.60
C PHE A 2 -66.23 6.60 53.40
N LYS A 3 -65.99 5.49 52.74
CA LYS A 3 -64.64 5.07 52.26
C LYS A 3 -64.43 5.59 50.84
N HIS A 4 -63.45 6.48 50.65
CA HIS A 4 -63.00 6.86 49.32
C HIS A 4 -62.05 5.81 48.74
N LEU A 5 -62.38 5.31 47.56
CA LEU A 5 -61.57 4.40 46.76
C LEU A 5 -60.82 5.25 45.73
N LEU A 6 -59.51 5.40 45.89
CA LEU A 6 -58.62 6.04 44.93
C LEU A 6 -58.18 5.01 43.87
N PHE A 7 -58.63 5.23 42.61
CA PHE A 7 -58.11 4.48 41.46
C PHE A 7 -56.80 5.16 40.95
N SER A 8 -55.69 4.49 41.11
CA SER A 8 -54.44 4.86 40.51
C SER A 8 -54.38 4.35 39.03
N LEU A 9 -54.39 5.28 38.09
CA LEU A 9 -54.22 4.98 36.66
C LEU A 9 -52.71 4.91 36.36
N ALA A 10 -52.15 3.70 36.24
CA ALA A 10 -50.76 3.53 35.85
C ALA A 10 -50.68 3.63 34.30
N SER A 11 -50.11 4.72 33.83
CA SER A 11 -49.81 4.91 32.41
C SER A 11 -48.61 4.06 31.99
N LEU A 12 -48.90 2.97 31.29
CA LEU A 12 -47.89 2.08 30.67
C LEU A 12 -47.37 2.76 29.40
N LEU A 13 -46.20 3.44 29.48
CA LEU A 13 -45.48 3.92 28.28
C LEU A 13 -44.91 2.73 27.54
N LEU A 14 -45.54 2.34 26.43
CA LEU A 14 -45.02 1.42 25.46
C LEU A 14 -43.81 2.07 24.71
N LEU A 15 -42.61 1.70 25.11
CA LEU A 15 -41.40 1.99 24.35
C LEU A 15 -41.42 1.12 23.08
N LEU A 16 -41.91 1.68 21.97
CA LEU A 16 -41.77 1.07 20.65
C LEU A 16 -40.28 1.09 20.27
N PRO A 17 -39.70 -0.03 19.87
CA PRO A 17 -38.35 -0.02 19.33
C PRO A 17 -38.33 0.82 18.05
N VAL A 18 -37.52 1.86 18.02
CA VAL A 18 -37.24 2.63 16.79
C VAL A 18 -36.48 1.70 15.87
N SER A 19 -37.20 1.04 14.97
CA SER A 19 -36.62 0.29 13.87
C SER A 19 -35.91 1.29 12.96
N HIS A 20 -34.59 1.35 13.02
CA HIS A 20 -33.81 2.04 12.01
C HIS A 20 -33.92 1.23 10.73
N ALA A 21 -34.80 1.65 9.84
CA ALA A 21 -34.85 1.12 8.48
C ALA A 21 -33.47 1.31 7.84
N ALA A 22 -32.86 0.23 7.37
CA ALA A 22 -31.66 0.29 6.57
C ALA A 22 -31.95 1.18 5.34
N PRO A 23 -31.01 2.01 4.89
CA PRO A 23 -31.23 2.84 3.71
C PRO A 23 -31.61 1.95 2.51
N SER A 24 -32.73 2.27 1.86
CA SER A 24 -33.35 1.47 0.78
C SER A 24 -32.59 1.54 -0.55
N GLY A 25 -31.40 2.11 -0.61
CA GLY A 25 -30.56 2.25 -1.80
C GLY A 25 -29.18 1.59 -1.65
N ASN A 26 -28.51 1.37 -2.77
CA ASN A 26 -27.13 0.92 -2.77
C ASN A 26 -26.23 2.00 -2.15
N LEU A 27 -25.29 1.59 -1.29
CA LEU A 27 -24.27 2.49 -0.75
C LEU A 27 -23.29 2.91 -1.86
N ARG A 28 -23.07 4.21 -2.03
CA ARG A 28 -22.19 4.77 -3.06
C ARG A 28 -20.79 4.92 -2.52
N ILE A 29 -19.84 4.21 -3.12
CA ILE A 29 -18.43 4.23 -2.73
C ILE A 29 -17.60 4.76 -3.91
N LEU A 30 -16.93 5.89 -3.70
CA LEU A 30 -15.97 6.42 -4.66
C LEU A 30 -14.58 5.94 -4.29
N HIS A 31 -13.94 5.18 -5.17
CA HIS A 31 -12.52 4.83 -5.04
C HIS A 31 -11.68 5.79 -5.88
N ILE A 32 -10.82 6.55 -5.21
CA ILE A 32 -9.82 7.43 -5.84
C ILE A 32 -8.46 6.76 -5.71
N MET A 33 -7.94 6.30 -6.82
CA MET A 33 -6.66 5.62 -6.94
C MET A 33 -5.55 6.63 -7.21
N SER A 34 -4.44 6.57 -6.49
CA SER A 34 -3.24 7.35 -6.84
C SER A 34 -2.70 6.93 -8.19
N PHE A 35 -2.70 5.63 -8.47
CA PHE A 35 -2.10 5.06 -9.68
C PHE A 35 -3.15 4.60 -10.68
N ASN A 36 -2.67 4.04 -11.81
CA ASN A 36 -3.52 3.54 -12.88
C ASN A 36 -4.04 2.12 -12.63
N SER A 37 -5.05 1.74 -13.36
CA SER A 37 -5.46 0.36 -13.64
C SER A 37 -5.40 0.15 -15.18
N PRO A 38 -4.92 -1.00 -15.69
CA PRO A 38 -4.50 -2.17 -14.91
C PRO A 38 -3.11 -1.98 -14.28
N TYR A 39 -3.00 -2.24 -12.98
CA TYR A 39 -1.75 -2.33 -12.24
C TYR A 39 -1.99 -3.22 -11.01
N ARG A 40 -1.23 -4.30 -10.88
CA ARG A 40 -1.49 -5.35 -9.89
C ARG A 40 -1.69 -4.84 -8.46
N TRP A 41 -0.88 -3.85 -8.04
CA TRP A 41 -1.01 -3.22 -6.72
C TRP A 41 -2.36 -2.54 -6.56
N THR A 42 -2.72 -1.67 -7.49
CA THR A 42 -3.97 -0.89 -7.44
C THR A 42 -5.20 -1.78 -7.53
N ASP A 43 -5.18 -2.76 -8.46
CA ASP A 43 -6.29 -3.68 -8.66
C ASP A 43 -6.47 -4.60 -7.45
N GLY A 44 -5.37 -5.10 -6.86
CA GLY A 44 -5.40 -5.91 -5.65
C GLY A 44 -5.96 -5.16 -4.44
N GLN A 45 -5.69 -3.87 -4.29
CA GLN A 45 -6.30 -3.03 -3.25
C GLN A 45 -7.81 -2.94 -3.42
N LEU A 46 -8.31 -2.74 -4.64
CA LEU A 46 -9.76 -2.67 -4.91
C LEU A 46 -10.44 -4.02 -4.65
N GLU A 47 -9.85 -5.13 -5.10
CA GLU A 47 -10.38 -6.47 -4.86
C GLU A 47 -10.45 -6.77 -3.37
N GLY A 48 -9.38 -6.49 -2.64
CA GLY A 48 -9.32 -6.63 -1.19
C GLY A 48 -10.37 -5.78 -0.49
N PHE A 49 -10.52 -4.51 -0.89
CA PHE A 49 -11.53 -3.61 -0.32
C PHE A 49 -12.95 -4.16 -0.46
N LYS A 50 -13.30 -4.64 -1.65
CA LYS A 50 -14.61 -5.26 -1.89
C LYS A 50 -14.82 -6.51 -1.03
N ALA A 51 -13.79 -7.36 -0.91
CA ALA A 51 -13.82 -8.55 -0.06
C ALA A 51 -13.99 -8.19 1.44
N GLY A 52 -13.28 -7.16 1.92
CA GLY A 52 -13.34 -6.70 3.30
C GLY A 52 -14.66 -6.02 3.65
N LEU A 53 -15.27 -5.30 2.72
CA LEU A 53 -16.59 -4.72 2.89
C LEU A 53 -17.69 -5.78 3.01
N GLY A 54 -17.56 -6.87 2.25
CA GLY A 54 -18.49 -8.00 2.23
C GLY A 54 -19.49 -7.94 1.09
N SER A 55 -19.79 -9.10 0.52
CA SER A 55 -20.73 -9.25 -0.62
C SER A 55 -22.19 -9.07 -0.24
N ASP A 56 -22.51 -9.11 1.05
CA ASP A 56 -23.84 -8.87 1.62
C ASP A 56 -24.23 -7.36 1.59
N VAL A 57 -23.23 -6.49 1.45
CA VAL A 57 -23.44 -5.02 1.38
C VAL A 57 -23.72 -4.61 -0.06
N LYS A 58 -24.94 -4.15 -0.33
CA LYS A 58 -25.31 -3.63 -1.66
C LYS A 58 -24.61 -2.30 -1.93
N THR A 59 -23.76 -2.26 -2.93
CA THR A 59 -22.93 -1.10 -3.26
C THR A 59 -22.99 -0.72 -4.73
N GLU A 60 -22.81 0.57 -4.97
CA GLU A 60 -22.50 1.15 -6.29
C GLU A 60 -21.10 1.76 -6.20
N TYR A 61 -20.22 1.36 -7.12
CA TYR A 61 -18.84 1.84 -7.16
C TYR A 61 -18.64 2.82 -8.31
N GLN A 62 -18.01 3.95 -8.01
CA GLN A 62 -17.35 4.79 -8.99
C GLN A 62 -15.85 4.78 -8.74
N ILE A 63 -15.04 4.70 -9.80
CA ILE A 63 -13.59 4.61 -9.72
C ILE A 63 -13.00 5.78 -10.49
N PHE A 64 -12.06 6.49 -9.86
CA PHE A 64 -11.29 7.56 -10.48
C PHE A 64 -9.79 7.33 -10.28
N GLN A 65 -9.02 7.42 -11.35
CA GLN A 65 -7.57 7.27 -11.34
C GLN A 65 -6.92 8.65 -11.43
N LEU A 66 -6.09 9.02 -10.43
CA LEU A 66 -5.23 10.21 -10.51
C LEU A 66 -4.06 9.97 -11.47
N ASP A 67 -3.65 8.69 -11.60
CA ASP A 67 -2.62 8.23 -12.54
C ASP A 67 -1.26 8.92 -12.36
N THR A 68 -0.86 9.16 -11.12
CA THR A 68 0.30 9.98 -10.78
C THR A 68 1.65 9.39 -11.20
N LYS A 69 1.69 8.08 -11.51
CA LYS A 69 2.91 7.45 -12.07
C LYS A 69 3.15 7.76 -13.55
N ARG A 70 2.11 8.11 -14.31
CA ARG A 70 2.18 8.39 -15.76
C ARG A 70 1.87 9.85 -16.07
N GLN A 71 1.12 10.53 -15.20
CA GLN A 71 0.76 11.95 -15.27
C GLN A 71 1.33 12.65 -14.03
N SER A 72 2.66 12.74 -13.97
CA SER A 72 3.42 13.13 -12.78
C SER A 72 3.74 14.62 -12.69
N SER A 73 3.40 15.43 -13.71
CA SER A 73 3.58 16.88 -13.59
C SER A 73 2.62 17.47 -12.56
N LYS A 74 3.04 18.51 -11.88
CA LYS A 74 2.25 19.18 -10.86
C LYS A 74 0.89 19.63 -11.40
N GLU A 75 0.88 20.17 -12.61
CA GLU A 75 -0.30 20.68 -13.29
C GLU A 75 -1.30 19.55 -13.63
N GLU A 76 -0.79 18.38 -14.02
CA GLU A 76 -1.64 17.20 -14.30
C GLU A 76 -2.24 16.63 -13.02
N MET A 77 -1.44 16.48 -11.98
CA MET A 77 -1.89 15.99 -10.68
C MET A 77 -2.96 16.92 -10.08
N GLU A 78 -2.75 18.25 -10.10
CA GLU A 78 -3.73 19.23 -9.63
C GLU A 78 -5.05 19.18 -10.44
N ARG A 79 -4.97 19.08 -11.77
CA ARG A 79 -6.14 18.92 -12.65
C ARG A 79 -6.94 17.66 -12.32
N ASN A 80 -6.26 16.54 -12.13
CA ASN A 80 -6.91 15.27 -11.80
C ASN A 80 -7.51 15.29 -10.39
N ALA A 81 -6.85 15.93 -9.43
CA ALA A 81 -7.40 16.14 -8.09
C ALA A 81 -8.71 16.96 -8.13
N GLN A 82 -8.74 18.06 -8.91
CA GLN A 82 -9.96 18.86 -9.09
C GLN A 82 -11.09 18.04 -9.71
N ARG A 83 -10.80 17.18 -10.71
CA ARG A 83 -11.79 16.27 -11.30
C ARG A 83 -12.33 15.27 -10.27
N ALA A 84 -11.48 14.68 -9.45
CA ALA A 84 -11.88 13.79 -8.36
C ALA A 84 -12.80 14.49 -7.35
N MET A 85 -12.44 15.71 -6.93
CA MET A 85 -13.25 16.51 -6.01
C MET A 85 -14.60 16.94 -6.63
N LYS A 86 -14.63 17.20 -7.95
CA LYS A 86 -15.88 17.44 -8.68
C LYS A 86 -16.80 16.23 -8.62
N ILE A 87 -16.28 15.01 -8.85
CA ILE A 87 -17.05 13.77 -8.72
C ILE A 87 -17.62 13.63 -7.31
N ILE A 88 -16.84 13.89 -6.26
CA ILE A 88 -17.34 13.86 -4.87
C ILE A 88 -18.56 14.79 -4.71
N SER A 89 -18.48 16.02 -5.23
CA SER A 89 -19.54 17.03 -5.07
C SER A 89 -20.81 16.69 -5.85
N GLU A 90 -20.68 16.11 -7.05
CA GLU A 90 -21.79 15.80 -7.96
C GLU A 90 -22.45 14.46 -7.63
N TRP A 91 -21.62 13.41 -7.43
CA TRP A 91 -22.11 12.05 -7.20
C TRP A 91 -22.51 11.79 -5.75
N LYS A 92 -21.98 12.57 -4.79
CA LYS A 92 -22.28 12.52 -3.35
C LYS A 92 -22.13 11.09 -2.78
N PRO A 93 -20.91 10.52 -2.77
CA PRO A 93 -20.69 9.19 -2.23
C PRO A 93 -21.00 9.14 -0.73
N ASP A 94 -21.38 7.95 -0.23
CA ASP A 94 -21.55 7.70 1.20
C ASP A 94 -20.21 7.50 1.91
N LEU A 95 -19.18 7.10 1.15
CA LEU A 95 -17.79 6.95 1.62
C LEU A 95 -16.83 7.11 0.44
N VAL A 96 -15.68 7.73 0.69
CA VAL A 96 -14.55 7.75 -0.26
C VAL A 96 -13.47 6.80 0.25
N TYR A 97 -13.05 5.90 -0.63
CA TYR A 97 -11.86 5.09 -0.46
C TYR A 97 -10.72 5.70 -1.26
N THR A 98 -9.59 5.98 -0.63
CA THR A 98 -8.38 6.47 -1.30
C THR A 98 -7.25 5.47 -1.17
N SER A 99 -6.51 5.21 -2.23
CA SER A 99 -5.35 4.34 -2.18
C SER A 99 -4.07 5.10 -2.48
N ASP A 100 -3.06 4.83 -1.63
CA ASP A 100 -1.71 5.38 -1.67
C ASP A 100 -1.58 6.87 -1.28
N ASP A 101 -0.36 7.35 -1.10
CA ASP A 101 -0.04 8.66 -0.53
C ASP A 101 -0.55 9.84 -1.37
N ASP A 102 -0.50 9.74 -2.70
CA ASP A 102 -0.88 10.87 -3.56
C ASP A 102 -2.37 11.17 -3.48
N ALA A 103 -3.24 10.15 -3.40
CA ALA A 103 -4.68 10.35 -3.24
C ALA A 103 -5.02 11.00 -1.88
N ILE A 104 -4.26 10.68 -0.82
CA ILE A 104 -4.37 11.37 0.46
C ILE A 104 -4.00 12.84 0.27
N GLN A 105 -2.80 13.09 -0.26
CA GLN A 105 -2.24 14.44 -0.36
C GLN A 105 -3.07 15.35 -1.25
N LEU A 106 -3.52 14.83 -2.39
CA LEU A 106 -4.19 15.62 -3.43
C LEU A 106 -5.70 15.78 -3.20
N VAL A 107 -6.34 14.85 -2.48
CA VAL A 107 -7.80 14.87 -2.31
C VAL A 107 -8.22 14.80 -0.86
N THR A 108 -7.82 13.78 -0.08
CA THR A 108 -8.35 13.53 1.27
C THR A 108 -8.12 14.71 2.22
N THR A 109 -6.95 15.38 2.12
CA THR A 109 -6.57 16.53 2.95
C THR A 109 -7.56 17.70 2.85
N HIS A 110 -8.23 17.87 1.71
CA HIS A 110 -9.26 18.90 1.53
C HIS A 110 -10.57 18.62 2.27
N TYR A 111 -10.72 17.40 2.82
CA TYR A 111 -11.95 16.95 3.49
C TYR A 111 -11.73 16.65 4.98
N VAL A 112 -10.60 17.01 5.56
CA VAL A 112 -10.31 16.84 6.99
C VAL A 112 -11.41 17.48 7.83
N ASN A 113 -11.96 16.70 8.79
CA ASN A 113 -13.03 17.11 9.71
C ASN A 113 -14.36 17.52 9.04
N LYS A 114 -14.60 17.10 7.78
CA LYS A 114 -15.90 17.27 7.12
C LYS A 114 -16.80 16.05 7.38
N ALA A 115 -18.07 16.15 6.99
CA ALA A 115 -19.06 15.09 7.25
C ALA A 115 -18.80 13.79 6.47
N LEU A 116 -18.23 13.88 5.26
CA LEU A 116 -17.97 12.72 4.39
C LEU A 116 -16.85 11.84 4.98
N PRO A 117 -17.09 10.53 5.22
CA PRO A 117 -16.07 9.64 5.71
C PRO A 117 -15.08 9.21 4.61
N PHE A 118 -13.81 9.11 5.01
CA PHE A 118 -12.72 8.61 4.19
C PHE A 118 -12.06 7.40 4.83
N VAL A 119 -11.76 6.41 4.02
CA VAL A 119 -10.92 5.26 4.39
C VAL A 119 -9.78 5.17 3.39
N PHE A 120 -8.56 4.90 3.85
CA PHE A 120 -7.40 4.76 2.98
C PHE A 120 -6.66 3.44 3.16
N SER A 121 -5.83 3.07 2.18
CA SER A 121 -4.84 2.00 2.27
C SER A 121 -3.57 2.33 1.48
N GLY A 122 -2.48 1.56 1.73
CA GLY A 122 -1.24 1.69 0.97
C GLY A 122 -0.44 2.96 1.28
N VAL A 123 -0.63 3.55 2.44
CA VAL A 123 -0.05 4.85 2.79
C VAL A 123 1.26 4.71 3.56
N ASN A 124 2.34 5.24 3.00
CA ASN A 124 3.68 5.15 3.55
C ASN A 124 4.01 6.26 4.54
N LYS A 125 3.56 7.49 4.29
CA LYS A 125 3.75 8.61 5.21
C LYS A 125 2.94 8.44 6.47
N SER A 126 3.36 9.11 7.55
CA SER A 126 2.59 9.13 8.79
C SER A 126 1.32 9.99 8.65
N PRO A 127 0.28 9.75 9.47
CA PRO A 127 -0.88 10.63 9.53
C PRO A 127 -0.52 12.07 9.86
N GLU A 128 0.55 12.30 10.63
CA GLU A 128 1.11 13.62 10.95
C GLU A 128 1.63 14.32 9.70
N ASP A 129 2.44 13.62 8.90
CA ASP A 129 3.06 14.17 7.68
C ASP A 129 2.04 14.48 6.59
N HIS A 130 0.89 13.80 6.61
CA HIS A 130 -0.25 14.10 5.74
C HIS A 130 -1.18 15.19 6.32
N GLY A 131 -1.01 15.60 7.58
CA GLY A 131 -1.92 16.55 8.22
C GLY A 131 -3.31 16.00 8.53
N ILE A 132 -3.45 14.66 8.65
CA ILE A 132 -4.72 13.98 8.93
C ILE A 132 -4.78 13.36 10.33
N LYS A 133 -3.74 13.54 11.15
CA LYS A 133 -3.73 13.06 12.53
C LYS A 133 -4.88 13.68 13.33
N GLY A 134 -5.66 12.85 13.99
CA GLY A 134 -6.81 13.28 14.80
C GLY A 134 -8.03 13.73 13.99
N ALA A 135 -8.04 13.54 12.67
CA ALA A 135 -9.20 13.81 11.84
C ALA A 135 -10.41 12.98 12.29
N THR A 136 -11.59 13.63 12.38
CA THR A 136 -12.81 12.99 12.88
C THR A 136 -13.47 12.06 11.88
N ASN A 137 -13.17 12.22 10.60
CA ASN A 137 -13.83 11.55 9.48
C ASN A 137 -12.89 10.68 8.64
N ILE A 138 -11.63 10.49 9.05
CA ILE A 138 -10.62 9.76 8.28
C ILE A 138 -10.06 8.62 9.14
N THR A 139 -9.96 7.43 8.55
CA THR A 139 -9.23 6.28 9.09
C THR A 139 -8.62 5.48 7.94
N GLY A 140 -7.78 4.48 8.24
CA GLY A 140 -7.22 3.66 7.18
C GLY A 140 -6.07 2.78 7.60
N VAL A 141 -5.38 2.25 6.59
CA VAL A 141 -4.35 1.23 6.72
C VAL A 141 -3.03 1.77 6.19
N LEU A 142 -2.01 1.78 7.04
CA LEU A 142 -0.67 2.18 6.68
C LEU A 142 0.05 1.03 5.98
N GLU A 143 0.83 1.35 4.97
CA GLU A 143 1.78 0.42 4.37
C GLU A 143 3.08 0.42 5.18
N ARG A 144 3.49 -0.77 5.59
CA ARG A 144 4.79 -0.95 6.27
C ARG A 144 5.45 -2.19 5.69
N GLU A 145 6.66 -1.99 5.22
CA GLU A 145 7.49 -3.05 4.63
C GLU A 145 7.96 -4.01 5.71
N HIS A 146 7.98 -5.30 5.39
CA HIS A 146 8.53 -6.38 6.23
C HIS A 146 10.05 -6.44 6.06
N ILE A 147 10.75 -5.40 6.56
CA ILE A 147 12.17 -5.17 6.28
C ILE A 147 13.04 -6.29 6.87
N LEU A 148 12.91 -6.56 8.16
CA LEU A 148 13.73 -7.58 8.84
C LEU A 148 13.43 -8.97 8.29
N GLU A 149 12.18 -9.32 8.14
CA GLU A 149 11.74 -10.59 7.59
C GLU A 149 12.28 -10.82 6.18
N SER A 150 12.32 -9.78 5.35
CA SER A 150 12.89 -9.85 4.00
C SER A 150 14.41 -10.03 4.02
N ILE A 151 15.11 -9.35 4.92
CA ILE A 151 16.55 -9.51 5.12
C ILE A 151 16.84 -10.93 5.60
N HIS A 152 16.11 -11.44 6.61
CA HIS A 152 16.28 -12.81 7.12
C HIS A 152 16.01 -13.86 6.03
N LEU A 153 14.99 -13.63 5.18
CA LEU A 153 14.68 -14.53 4.06
C LEU A 153 15.86 -14.61 3.08
N VAL A 154 16.45 -13.47 2.70
CA VAL A 154 17.59 -13.44 1.78
C VAL A 154 18.86 -14.00 2.44
N GLN A 155 19.07 -13.76 3.73
CA GLN A 155 20.15 -14.36 4.51
C GLN A 155 20.00 -15.89 4.62
N ALA A 156 18.77 -16.40 4.72
CA ALA A 156 18.53 -17.84 4.70
C ALA A 156 18.87 -18.47 3.33
N ILE A 157 18.67 -17.74 2.23
CA ILE A 157 19.02 -18.18 0.87
C ILE A 157 20.55 -18.10 0.64
N LYS A 158 21.18 -17.01 1.09
CA LYS A 158 22.63 -16.80 1.00
C LYS A 158 23.16 -16.33 2.36
N PRO A 159 23.65 -17.23 3.19
CA PRO A 159 24.28 -16.87 4.45
C PRO A 159 25.47 -15.92 4.26
N GLY A 160 25.67 -15.02 5.23
CA GLY A 160 26.75 -14.04 5.19
C GLY A 160 26.40 -12.68 4.59
N ILE A 161 25.20 -12.50 4.06
CA ILE A 161 24.71 -11.17 3.67
C ILE A 161 24.58 -10.31 4.93
N ARG A 162 25.31 -9.21 4.99
CA ARG A 162 25.27 -8.23 6.07
C ARG A 162 25.20 -6.79 5.57
N ARG A 163 25.89 -6.48 4.46
CA ARG A 163 26.01 -5.14 3.90
C ARG A 163 24.92 -4.94 2.85
N ILE A 164 23.92 -4.16 3.20
CA ILE A 164 22.78 -3.85 2.31
C ILE A 164 22.95 -2.45 1.73
N GLN A 165 22.78 -2.32 0.42
CA GLN A 165 22.70 -1.03 -0.28
C GLN A 165 21.32 -0.83 -0.84
N ILE A 166 20.71 0.31 -0.56
CA ILE A 166 19.43 0.68 -1.15
C ILE A 166 19.67 1.29 -2.54
N LEU A 167 18.92 0.79 -3.52
CA LEU A 167 18.75 1.41 -4.83
C LEU A 167 17.28 1.83 -4.98
N SER A 168 17.05 3.11 -5.30
CA SER A 168 15.71 3.67 -5.39
C SER A 168 15.66 4.79 -6.42
N ASP A 169 14.46 5.06 -6.94
CA ASP A 169 14.19 6.33 -7.61
C ASP A 169 13.99 7.47 -6.59
N SER A 170 13.72 8.67 -7.09
CA SER A 170 13.61 9.89 -6.28
C SER A 170 12.19 10.25 -5.84
N ALA A 171 11.24 9.30 -5.84
CA ALA A 171 9.87 9.58 -5.42
C ALA A 171 9.78 10.06 -3.96
N ALA A 172 8.88 11.01 -3.69
CA ALA A 172 8.81 11.78 -2.46
C ALA A 172 8.47 10.97 -1.19
N TYR A 173 7.98 9.74 -1.32
CA TYR A 173 7.64 8.87 -0.20
C TYR A 173 8.78 7.93 0.24
N TRP A 174 9.83 7.73 -0.58
CA TRP A 174 10.96 6.87 -0.22
C TRP A 174 11.76 7.32 1.00
N PRO A 175 11.92 8.60 1.30
CA PRO A 175 12.60 9.03 2.55
C PRO A 175 12.01 8.40 3.81
N GLN A 176 10.71 8.14 3.86
CA GLN A 176 10.05 7.50 5.00
C GLN A 176 10.46 6.01 5.13
N VAL A 177 10.46 5.28 4.00
CA VAL A 177 10.90 3.88 3.95
C VAL A 177 12.39 3.77 4.31
N ILE A 178 13.23 4.60 3.70
CA ILE A 178 14.67 4.67 3.97
C ILE A 178 14.94 5.00 5.44
N GLY A 179 14.14 5.89 6.03
CA GLY A 179 14.19 6.23 7.45
C GLY A 179 13.95 5.01 8.35
N ARG A 180 12.94 4.18 8.02
CA ARG A 180 12.67 2.91 8.74
C ARG A 180 13.83 1.92 8.62
N VAL A 181 14.38 1.74 7.42
CA VAL A 181 15.57 0.86 7.21
C VAL A 181 16.76 1.34 8.03
N ARG A 182 17.02 2.66 8.05
CA ARG A 182 18.12 3.25 8.85
C ARG A 182 17.92 3.03 10.37
N SER A 183 16.70 3.15 10.88
CA SER A 183 16.39 2.86 12.28
C SER A 183 16.67 1.40 12.61
N LEU A 184 16.13 0.49 11.82
CA LEU A 184 16.36 -0.94 12.01
C LEU A 184 17.84 -1.34 11.92
N ALA A 185 18.60 -0.73 10.99
CA ALA A 185 20.05 -0.98 10.89
C ALA A 185 20.85 -0.49 12.11
N ARG A 186 20.32 0.48 12.88
CA ARG A 186 20.93 0.89 14.17
C ARG A 186 20.54 -0.01 15.34
N GLU A 187 19.31 -0.54 15.29
CA GLU A 187 18.74 -1.36 16.36
C GLU A 187 19.16 -2.84 16.25
N HIS A 188 19.44 -3.32 15.04
CA HIS A 188 19.72 -4.71 14.71
C HIS A 188 21.12 -4.85 14.13
N GLN A 189 21.96 -5.70 14.76
CA GLN A 189 23.35 -5.91 14.36
C GLN A 189 23.53 -6.96 13.27
N GLU A 190 22.48 -7.63 12.85
CA GLU A 190 22.51 -8.67 11.81
C GLU A 190 22.69 -8.11 10.40
N PHE A 191 22.51 -6.80 10.19
CA PHE A 191 22.82 -6.13 8.92
C PHE A 191 23.28 -4.69 9.13
N SER A 192 23.90 -4.12 8.11
CA SER A 192 24.28 -2.71 8.03
C SER A 192 23.84 -2.10 6.70
N LEU A 193 23.36 -0.86 6.75
CA LEU A 193 23.08 -0.08 5.57
C LEU A 193 24.35 0.64 5.12
N VAL A 194 24.95 0.20 4.01
CA VAL A 194 26.23 0.73 3.51
C VAL A 194 26.09 1.85 2.49
N GLY A 195 24.92 2.04 1.91
CA GLY A 195 24.63 3.11 0.95
C GLY A 195 23.14 3.24 0.66
N VAL A 196 22.78 4.46 0.21
CA VAL A 196 21.46 4.78 -0.34
C VAL A 196 21.71 5.59 -1.60
N ASP A 197 21.40 5.01 -2.74
CA ASP A 197 21.58 5.65 -4.04
C ASP A 197 20.23 5.89 -4.71
N GLN A 198 20.00 7.14 -5.09
CA GLN A 198 18.77 7.62 -5.74
C GLN A 198 19.12 8.39 -7.01
N PRO A 199 19.73 7.74 -8.02
CA PRO A 199 20.06 8.40 -9.27
C PRO A 199 18.80 8.78 -10.04
N VAL A 200 18.84 9.87 -10.77
CA VAL A 200 17.78 10.29 -11.69
C VAL A 200 18.00 9.69 -13.07
N ALA A 201 19.25 9.70 -13.55
CA ALA A 201 19.58 9.15 -14.85
C ALA A 201 19.69 7.61 -14.81
N TYR A 202 19.10 6.94 -15.80
CA TYR A 202 19.21 5.49 -15.95
C TYR A 202 20.66 5.04 -16.15
N ALA A 203 21.46 5.80 -16.87
CA ALA A 203 22.89 5.52 -17.04
C ALA A 203 23.66 5.50 -15.72
N ASP A 204 23.34 6.40 -14.76
CA ASP A 204 23.95 6.39 -13.43
C ASP A 204 23.52 5.19 -12.61
N PHE A 205 22.24 4.78 -12.69
CA PHE A 205 21.77 3.55 -12.10
C PHE A 205 22.53 2.34 -12.62
N GLN A 206 22.70 2.24 -13.95
CA GLN A 206 23.44 1.14 -14.59
C GLN A 206 24.89 1.11 -14.10
N ARG A 207 25.56 2.25 -14.05
CA ARG A 207 26.93 2.37 -13.56
C ARG A 207 27.05 1.92 -12.08
N LEU A 208 26.16 2.36 -11.21
CA LEU A 208 26.13 1.94 -9.81
C LEU A 208 26.03 0.43 -9.63
N VAL A 209 25.18 -0.22 -10.43
CA VAL A 209 25.01 -1.68 -10.40
C VAL A 209 26.25 -2.41 -10.87
N LEU A 210 26.92 -1.92 -11.94
CA LEU A 210 28.09 -2.57 -12.56
C LEU A 210 29.39 -2.35 -11.78
N GLU A 211 29.56 -1.16 -11.20
CA GLU A 211 30.83 -0.75 -10.55
C GLU A 211 30.87 -1.06 -9.05
N ASN A 212 29.77 -1.50 -8.45
CA ASN A 212 29.66 -1.59 -6.99
C ASN A 212 29.56 -3.01 -6.36
N PRO A 213 29.98 -4.10 -7.03
CA PRO A 213 29.75 -5.45 -6.50
C PRO A 213 30.51 -5.78 -5.20
N ASN A 214 31.49 -4.94 -4.79
CA ASN A 214 32.31 -5.17 -3.61
C ASN A 214 31.95 -4.32 -2.39
N LYS A 215 31.04 -3.36 -2.52
CA LYS A 215 30.62 -2.47 -1.44
C LYS A 215 29.46 -3.05 -0.63
N ALA A 216 28.58 -3.78 -1.27
CA ALA A 216 27.41 -4.42 -0.67
C ALA A 216 27.42 -5.94 -0.89
N ASP A 217 26.68 -6.65 -0.03
CA ASP A 217 26.42 -8.09 -0.18
C ASP A 217 25.08 -8.35 -0.88
N ALA A 218 24.15 -7.38 -0.81
CA ALA A 218 22.86 -7.42 -1.47
C ALA A 218 22.32 -6.02 -1.75
N TYR A 219 21.44 -5.91 -2.74
CA TYR A 219 20.66 -4.71 -3.01
C TYR A 219 19.25 -4.82 -2.41
N MET A 220 18.80 -3.73 -1.78
CA MET A 220 17.40 -3.51 -1.43
C MET A 220 16.80 -2.56 -2.46
N ILE A 221 15.88 -3.07 -3.30
CA ILE A 221 15.27 -2.30 -4.37
C ILE A 221 13.95 -1.72 -3.87
N LEU A 222 13.87 -0.40 -3.77
CA LEU A 222 12.64 0.30 -3.41
C LEU A 222 11.89 0.77 -4.66
N GLY A 223 12.17 1.97 -5.15
CA GLY A 223 11.54 2.52 -6.35
C GLY A 223 12.37 2.32 -7.61
N ASN A 224 11.70 2.10 -8.72
CA ASN A 224 12.34 1.99 -10.04
C ASN A 224 11.39 2.40 -11.18
N PHE A 225 10.62 3.47 -10.94
CA PHE A 225 9.63 3.96 -11.90
C PHE A 225 10.02 5.28 -12.56
N ASN A 226 10.87 6.11 -11.93
CA ASN A 226 11.09 7.51 -12.31
C ASN A 226 12.50 7.76 -12.88
N PHE A 227 13.20 6.72 -13.37
CA PHE A 227 14.50 6.91 -14.01
C PHE A 227 14.35 7.48 -15.41
N LYS A 228 15.22 8.41 -15.76
CA LYS A 228 15.21 9.10 -17.05
C LYS A 228 16.29 8.55 -17.99
N ASP A 229 15.92 8.35 -19.24
CA ASP A 229 16.88 8.07 -20.30
C ASP A 229 17.66 9.34 -20.74
N ALA A 230 18.55 9.19 -21.73
CA ALA A 230 19.33 10.30 -22.26
C ALA A 230 18.49 11.41 -22.92
N LYS A 231 17.21 11.15 -23.24
CA LYS A 231 16.27 12.12 -23.80
C LYS A 231 15.35 12.73 -22.75
N GLY A 232 15.54 12.39 -21.46
CA GLY A 232 14.70 12.83 -20.36
C GLY A 232 13.35 12.09 -20.26
N MET A 233 13.15 11.02 -21.02
CA MET A 233 11.94 10.22 -20.98
C MET A 233 12.04 9.16 -19.87
N ASP A 234 10.88 8.80 -19.30
CA ASP A 234 10.82 7.73 -18.30
C ASP A 234 11.18 6.37 -18.90
N VAL A 235 12.12 5.67 -18.26
CA VAL A 235 12.45 4.30 -18.60
C VAL A 235 11.34 3.38 -18.06
N PRO A 236 10.71 2.55 -18.92
CA PRO A 236 9.67 1.64 -18.45
C PRO A 236 10.18 0.70 -17.36
N TYR A 237 9.43 0.62 -16.26
CA TYR A 237 9.74 -0.24 -15.12
C TYR A 237 10.13 -1.69 -15.49
N PRO A 238 9.41 -2.40 -16.39
CA PRO A 238 9.78 -3.76 -16.77
C PRO A 238 11.15 -3.84 -17.47
N GLN A 239 11.51 -2.83 -18.27
CA GLN A 239 12.80 -2.74 -18.92
C GLN A 239 13.94 -2.58 -17.90
N LEU A 240 13.74 -1.70 -16.92
CA LEU A 240 14.74 -1.46 -15.88
C LEU A 240 14.93 -2.71 -15.01
N GLN A 241 13.86 -3.35 -14.58
CA GLN A 241 13.93 -4.58 -13.77
C GLN A 241 14.60 -5.73 -14.51
N ARG A 242 14.24 -5.92 -15.77
CA ARG A 242 14.88 -6.93 -16.62
C ARG A 242 16.39 -6.68 -16.73
N TRP A 243 16.77 -5.44 -17.02
CA TRP A 243 18.19 -5.07 -17.11
C TRP A 243 18.92 -5.34 -15.78
N LEU A 244 18.33 -4.98 -14.65
CA LEU A 244 18.90 -5.24 -13.31
C LEU A 244 19.09 -6.75 -13.10
N ALA A 245 18.07 -7.56 -13.40
CA ALA A 245 18.14 -9.02 -13.28
C ALA A 245 19.24 -9.62 -14.18
N GLU A 246 19.39 -9.11 -15.40
CA GLU A 246 20.38 -9.62 -16.36
C GLU A 246 21.83 -9.24 -16.01
N HIS A 247 22.06 -8.09 -15.35
CA HIS A 247 23.40 -7.51 -15.16
C HIS A 247 23.91 -7.55 -13.71
N SER A 248 23.01 -7.48 -12.71
CA SER A 248 23.43 -7.55 -11.32
C SER A 248 23.86 -8.94 -10.90
N LYS A 249 25.02 -9.05 -10.27
CA LYS A 249 25.57 -10.28 -9.69
C LYS A 249 25.27 -10.43 -8.20
N LEU A 250 24.70 -9.41 -7.56
CA LEU A 250 24.33 -9.44 -6.16
C LEU A 250 22.92 -9.98 -5.98
N PRO A 251 22.63 -10.70 -4.89
CA PRO A 251 21.28 -10.93 -4.43
C PRO A 251 20.54 -9.61 -4.25
N ASP A 252 19.24 -9.65 -4.44
CA ASP A 252 18.40 -8.48 -4.32
C ASP A 252 17.10 -8.81 -3.56
N LEU A 253 16.57 -7.84 -2.84
CA LEU A 253 15.32 -7.96 -2.11
C LEU A 253 14.42 -6.75 -2.35
N SER A 254 13.13 -6.98 -2.22
CA SER A 254 12.10 -5.95 -2.30
C SER A 254 10.86 -6.38 -1.50
N PHE A 255 9.85 -5.50 -1.42
CA PHE A 255 8.70 -5.67 -0.53
C PHE A 255 7.37 -5.82 -1.26
N TRP A 256 7.38 -5.93 -2.58
CA TRP A 256 6.20 -6.06 -3.44
C TRP A 256 6.34 -7.27 -4.35
N ASP A 257 5.28 -8.05 -4.48
CA ASP A 257 5.29 -9.37 -5.13
C ASP A 257 5.59 -9.29 -6.63
N ASP A 258 5.19 -8.22 -7.31
CA ASP A 258 5.51 -7.97 -8.72
C ASP A 258 7.02 -7.90 -8.98
N ARG A 259 7.81 -7.50 -7.97
CA ARG A 259 9.27 -7.42 -8.09
C ARG A 259 9.90 -8.78 -8.36
N MET A 260 9.44 -9.82 -7.66
CA MET A 260 9.96 -11.17 -7.87
C MET A 260 9.57 -11.74 -9.23
N LEU A 261 8.40 -11.38 -9.75
CA LEU A 261 8.00 -11.70 -11.12
C LEU A 261 8.92 -11.03 -12.17
N HIS A 262 9.44 -9.86 -11.84
CA HIS A 262 10.36 -9.07 -12.67
C HIS A 262 11.83 -9.22 -12.23
N GLY A 263 12.21 -10.33 -11.61
CA GLY A 263 13.60 -10.72 -11.44
C GLY A 263 14.29 -10.33 -10.14
N THR A 264 13.59 -9.82 -9.12
CA THR A 264 14.13 -9.70 -7.76
C THR A 264 14.17 -11.08 -7.10
N LEU A 265 15.22 -11.38 -6.31
CA LEU A 265 15.44 -12.71 -5.71
C LEU A 265 14.36 -13.08 -4.70
N ALA A 266 14.10 -12.26 -3.71
CA ALA A 266 13.17 -12.59 -2.65
C ALA A 266 12.71 -11.37 -1.85
N GLY A 267 11.63 -11.55 -1.09
CA GLY A 267 11.16 -10.60 -0.11
C GLY A 267 9.93 -11.12 0.64
N VAL A 268 9.68 -10.57 1.81
CA VAL A 268 8.41 -10.72 2.49
C VAL A 268 7.55 -9.52 2.08
N THR A 269 6.53 -9.78 1.29
CA THR A 269 5.85 -8.73 0.54
C THR A 269 4.67 -8.16 1.30
N VAL A 270 4.43 -6.86 1.13
CA VAL A 270 3.17 -6.22 1.50
C VAL A 270 2.12 -6.62 0.48
N SER A 271 1.02 -7.16 0.94
CA SER A 271 -0.07 -7.60 0.07
C SER A 271 -1.04 -6.45 -0.21
N ALA A 272 -1.19 -6.06 -1.47
CA ALA A 272 -2.19 -5.10 -1.91
C ALA A 272 -3.60 -5.55 -1.52
N PHE A 273 -3.89 -6.85 -1.66
CA PHE A 273 -5.18 -7.42 -1.28
C PHE A 273 -5.45 -7.30 0.23
N GLU A 274 -4.47 -7.63 1.10
CA GLU A 274 -4.62 -7.50 2.55
C GLU A 274 -4.77 -6.03 2.98
N GLN A 275 -4.04 -5.11 2.33
CA GLN A 275 -4.20 -3.66 2.53
C GLN A 275 -5.65 -3.23 2.23
N GLY A 276 -6.15 -3.57 1.06
CA GLY A 276 -7.51 -3.28 0.65
C GLY A 276 -8.54 -3.96 1.54
N MET A 277 -8.33 -5.24 1.89
CA MET A 277 -9.27 -5.99 2.75
C MET A 277 -9.38 -5.36 4.15
N ALA A 278 -8.28 -4.92 4.74
CA ALA A 278 -8.31 -4.21 6.01
C ALA A 278 -9.08 -2.88 5.90
N ALA A 279 -8.86 -2.11 4.83
CA ALA A 279 -9.60 -0.88 4.53
C ALA A 279 -11.10 -1.14 4.30
N GLY A 280 -11.46 -2.22 3.59
CA GLY A 280 -12.85 -2.66 3.39
C GLY A 280 -13.56 -2.99 4.71
N LYS A 281 -12.87 -3.65 5.65
CA LYS A 281 -13.40 -3.90 7.00
C LYS A 281 -13.65 -2.61 7.78
N LEU A 282 -12.76 -1.61 7.66
CA LEU A 282 -12.98 -0.29 8.25
C LEU A 282 -14.18 0.41 7.61
N ALA A 283 -14.32 0.34 6.28
CA ALA A 283 -15.48 0.88 5.56
C ALA A 283 -16.79 0.21 6.01
N ARG A 284 -16.80 -1.12 6.20
CA ARG A 284 -17.94 -1.85 6.76
C ARG A 284 -18.31 -1.36 8.14
N ALA A 285 -17.32 -1.21 9.03
CA ALA A 285 -17.55 -0.70 10.38
C ALA A 285 -18.20 0.71 10.36
N ILE A 286 -17.84 1.56 9.40
CA ILE A 286 -18.43 2.90 9.23
C ILE A 286 -19.84 2.82 8.63
N LEU A 287 -19.99 2.11 7.51
CA LEU A 287 -21.21 2.14 6.71
C LEU A 287 -22.32 1.26 7.28
N VAL A 288 -21.97 0.08 7.81
CA VAL A 288 -22.92 -0.91 8.33
C VAL A 288 -23.06 -0.79 9.84
N ASP A 289 -21.93 -0.85 10.59
CA ASP A 289 -21.94 -0.85 12.05
C ASP A 289 -22.04 0.57 12.63
N LYS A 290 -22.11 1.61 11.78
CA LYS A 290 -22.27 3.04 12.14
C LYS A 290 -21.20 3.57 13.10
N ARG A 291 -20.01 2.98 13.07
CA ARG A 291 -18.88 3.45 13.88
C ARG A 291 -18.32 4.76 13.32
N LYS A 292 -17.91 5.66 14.20
CA LYS A 292 -17.24 6.89 13.78
C LYS A 292 -15.82 6.59 13.31
N PRO A 293 -15.35 7.14 12.17
CA PRO A 293 -13.97 6.91 11.68
C PRO A 293 -12.91 7.19 12.76
N ALA A 294 -13.05 8.26 13.53
CA ALA A 294 -12.13 8.61 14.63
C ALA A 294 -12.03 7.55 15.75
N SER A 295 -12.98 6.61 15.85
CA SER A 295 -12.94 5.51 16.83
C SER A 295 -12.23 4.26 16.27
N LEU A 296 -11.81 4.29 15.00
CA LEU A 296 -11.14 3.20 14.33
C LEU A 296 -9.65 3.50 14.24
N PRO A 297 -8.76 2.54 14.57
CA PRO A 297 -7.33 2.79 14.54
C PRO A 297 -6.81 2.97 13.12
N ILE A 298 -5.84 3.87 12.96
CA ILE A 298 -4.96 3.91 11.78
C ILE A 298 -3.76 3.02 12.11
N ALA A 299 -3.63 1.88 11.45
CA ALA A 299 -2.60 0.89 11.75
C ALA A 299 -2.15 0.16 10.47
N PRO A 300 -0.93 -0.39 10.44
CA PRO A 300 -0.48 -1.22 9.32
C PRO A 300 -1.15 -2.60 9.35
N THR A 301 -1.11 -3.29 8.20
CA THR A 301 -1.30 -4.75 8.16
C THR A 301 -0.08 -5.43 8.76
N THR A 302 -0.30 -6.54 9.47
CA THR A 302 0.78 -7.31 10.12
C THR A 302 1.19 -8.54 9.34
N LYS A 303 0.43 -8.92 8.32
CA LYS A 303 0.66 -10.15 7.55
C LYS A 303 1.47 -9.84 6.29
N GLY A 304 2.69 -10.38 6.22
CA GLY A 304 3.52 -10.41 5.04
C GLY A 304 3.43 -11.77 4.32
N VAL A 305 3.71 -11.77 3.02
CA VAL A 305 3.75 -12.97 2.20
C VAL A 305 5.19 -13.18 1.70
N PRO A 306 5.89 -14.24 2.17
CA PRO A 306 7.22 -14.56 1.63
C PRO A 306 7.12 -14.98 0.17
N VAL A 307 7.97 -14.41 -0.68
CA VAL A 307 8.06 -14.74 -2.11
C VAL A 307 9.52 -14.95 -2.50
N ILE A 308 9.80 -16.02 -3.23
CA ILE A 308 11.14 -16.37 -3.71
C ILE A 308 11.10 -16.61 -5.22
N SER A 309 12.00 -15.96 -5.96
CA SER A 309 12.22 -16.22 -7.39
C SER A 309 13.29 -17.30 -7.58
N LEU A 310 12.87 -18.53 -7.94
CA LEU A 310 13.77 -19.59 -8.33
C LEU A 310 14.52 -19.27 -9.63
N ALA A 311 13.90 -18.54 -10.54
CA ALA A 311 14.55 -18.08 -11.78
C ALA A 311 15.77 -17.22 -11.43
N ARG A 312 15.59 -16.24 -10.54
CA ARG A 312 16.70 -15.37 -10.09
C ARG A 312 17.73 -16.12 -9.24
N ALA A 313 17.29 -17.00 -8.34
CA ALA A 313 18.20 -17.84 -7.55
C ALA A 313 19.11 -18.68 -8.47
N LYS A 314 18.54 -19.35 -9.47
CA LYS A 314 19.28 -20.13 -10.46
C LYS A 314 20.31 -19.26 -11.22
N GLN A 315 19.93 -18.08 -11.66
CA GLN A 315 20.81 -17.13 -12.35
C GLN A 315 22.00 -16.70 -11.48
N LEU A 316 21.77 -16.52 -10.17
CA LEU A 316 22.80 -16.18 -9.19
C LEU A 316 23.61 -17.39 -8.70
N GLY A 317 23.31 -18.62 -9.14
CA GLY A 317 23.93 -19.84 -8.64
C GLY A 317 23.56 -20.17 -7.20
N LEU A 318 22.39 -19.72 -6.71
CA LEU A 318 21.92 -19.93 -5.35
C LEU A 318 20.89 -21.06 -5.30
N ILE A 319 20.88 -21.80 -4.19
CA ILE A 319 19.93 -22.89 -3.90
C ILE A 319 19.17 -22.52 -2.64
N PRO A 320 17.94 -22.00 -2.74
CA PRO A 320 17.11 -21.70 -1.57
C PRO A 320 16.82 -22.98 -0.77
N PRO A 321 16.88 -22.95 0.57
CA PRO A 321 16.55 -24.10 1.42
C PRO A 321 15.10 -24.56 1.20
N SER A 322 14.87 -25.88 1.23
CA SER A 322 13.52 -26.46 1.04
C SER A 322 12.50 -25.92 2.06
N THR A 323 12.94 -25.67 3.30
CA THR A 323 12.09 -25.08 4.34
C THR A 323 11.57 -23.69 3.96
N GLN A 324 12.41 -22.86 3.31
CA GLN A 324 12.00 -21.54 2.82
C GLN A 324 11.04 -21.67 1.63
N LEU A 325 11.31 -22.60 0.71
CA LEU A 325 10.43 -22.82 -0.44
C LEU A 325 9.04 -23.29 -0.05
N LEU A 326 8.94 -24.17 0.96
CA LEU A 326 7.64 -24.68 1.46
C LEU A 326 6.80 -23.61 2.15
N SER A 327 7.42 -22.58 2.72
CA SER A 327 6.73 -21.49 3.42
C SER A 327 6.53 -20.23 2.56
N SER A 328 6.93 -20.26 1.29
CA SER A 328 6.91 -19.10 0.41
C SER A 328 6.08 -19.33 -0.84
N THR A 329 5.58 -18.26 -1.43
CA THR A 329 5.16 -18.26 -2.83
C THR A 329 6.40 -18.34 -3.71
N VAL A 330 6.40 -19.28 -4.67
CA VAL A 330 7.58 -19.55 -5.51
C VAL A 330 7.32 -19.10 -6.95
N VAL A 331 8.20 -18.22 -7.45
CA VAL A 331 8.23 -17.75 -8.84
C VAL A 331 9.25 -18.57 -9.61
N THR A 332 8.83 -19.39 -10.57
CA THR A 332 9.69 -20.33 -11.29
C THR A 332 10.27 -19.78 -12.59
N SER A 333 9.68 -18.75 -13.17
CA SER A 333 10.09 -18.10 -14.42
C SER A 333 9.87 -16.59 -14.33
N TYR A 334 10.62 -15.82 -15.10
CA TYR A 334 10.36 -14.38 -15.24
C TYR A 334 9.10 -14.12 -16.08
N ILE A 335 8.48 -12.96 -15.88
CA ILE A 335 7.28 -12.57 -16.64
C ILE A 335 7.54 -12.44 -18.14
N TRP A 336 8.78 -12.12 -18.53
CA TRP A 336 9.18 -11.98 -19.93
C TRP A 336 9.61 -13.30 -20.60
N ASP A 337 9.62 -14.42 -19.87
CA ASP A 337 9.91 -15.75 -20.40
C ASP A 337 8.65 -16.49 -20.90
N LYS A 338 7.49 -15.83 -20.78
CA LYS A 338 6.17 -16.39 -21.12
C LYS A 338 5.71 -15.97 -22.49
#